data_fae2e4ef82dbc94aa5c4a8e4ca22802a
#
_entry.id   fae2e4ef82dbc94aa5c4a8e4ca22802a
#
_cell.length_a   1.000
_cell.length_b   1.000
_cell.length_c   1.000
_cell.angle_alpha   90.00
_cell.angle_beta   90.00
_cell.angle_gamma   90.00
#
_symmetry.space_group_name_H-M   'P 1'
#
loop_
_entity.id
_entity.type
_entity.pdbx_description
1 polymer ?
#
loop_
_entity_poly.entity_id
_entity_poly.type
_entity_poly.pdbx_seq_one_letter_code
_entity_poly.pdbx_strand_id
1 'polypeptide(L)'
;MTLQLHGHPFSSYTWKGLIPLYANDTPFEFREMAGDRPLSEQFPGKVHPGGHIPVLVDGDTVVVEATSIVEHLALHHPGAAPLIPADPAEAAVARMMDRVFDNYVMGNMQRVVAAHFISRDKPELGLRDTPDEAEIAAGRARLRQAYRWLEQWLSGHALPPHVSLVTCAAAPSLFYADWIERIPEDCPRLSSLRAELLELPAVSRCVEDARPYRKYFPYGAPDRD
;
A
#
# COMPACT_ATOMS: atom_id res chain seq x y z
N MET A 1 -3.72 -7.03 -25.89
CA MET A 1 -3.16 -7.96 -24.88
C MET A 1 -3.82 -7.62 -23.57
N THR A 2 -3.99 -8.58 -22.66
CA THR A 2 -4.66 -8.36 -21.37
C THR A 2 -3.65 -7.76 -20.40
N LEU A 3 -4.03 -6.70 -19.68
CA LEU A 3 -3.26 -6.08 -18.60
C LEU A 3 -3.06 -7.12 -17.49
N GLN A 4 -1.86 -7.27 -16.96
CA GLN A 4 -1.56 -8.23 -15.87
C GLN A 4 -0.93 -7.53 -14.69
N LEU A 5 -1.48 -7.73 -13.49
CA LEU A 5 -0.88 -7.28 -12.24
C LEU A 5 -0.33 -8.49 -11.46
N HIS A 6 0.97 -8.54 -11.31
CA HIS A 6 1.66 -9.53 -10.49
C HIS A 6 1.81 -9.01 -9.06
N GLY A 7 1.31 -9.75 -8.08
CA GLY A 7 1.33 -9.29 -6.70
C GLY A 7 0.79 -10.35 -5.75
N HIS A 8 0.62 -9.96 -4.49
CA HIS A 8 0.03 -10.83 -3.47
C HIS A 8 -1.10 -10.08 -2.74
N PRO A 9 -2.27 -10.69 -2.49
CA PRO A 9 -3.42 -10.01 -1.89
C PRO A 9 -3.13 -9.39 -0.51
N PHE A 10 -2.15 -9.91 0.22
CA PHE A 10 -1.75 -9.41 1.54
C PHE A 10 -0.66 -8.34 1.48
N SER A 11 -0.21 -7.96 0.29
CA SER A 11 0.80 -6.91 0.13
C SER A 11 0.15 -5.53 0.07
N SER A 12 0.53 -4.66 0.98
CA SER A 12 0.07 -3.27 1.02
C SER A 12 0.36 -2.49 -0.27
N TYR A 13 1.52 -2.71 -0.87
CA TYR A 13 1.86 -2.09 -2.16
C TYR A 13 1.11 -2.72 -3.35
N THR A 14 0.72 -4.00 -3.26
CA THR A 14 -0.15 -4.61 -4.27
C THR A 14 -1.53 -3.97 -4.25
N TRP A 15 -2.08 -3.65 -3.06
CA TRP A 15 -3.34 -2.93 -2.95
C TRP A 15 -3.30 -1.59 -3.67
N LYS A 16 -2.18 -0.87 -3.58
CA LYS A 16 -2.01 0.41 -4.28
C LYS A 16 -2.19 0.30 -5.79
N GLY A 17 -1.82 -0.85 -6.38
CA GLY A 17 -2.09 -1.17 -7.79
C GLY A 17 -3.50 -1.72 -8.05
N LEU A 18 -4.07 -2.49 -7.11
CA LEU A 18 -5.40 -3.09 -7.25
C LEU A 18 -6.54 -2.06 -7.12
N ILE A 19 -6.42 -1.13 -6.16
CA ILE A 19 -7.46 -0.13 -5.88
C ILE A 19 -7.87 0.66 -7.14
N PRO A 20 -6.96 1.24 -7.93
CA PRO A 20 -7.35 1.98 -9.14
C PRO A 20 -7.92 1.09 -10.23
N LEU A 21 -7.46 -0.17 -10.35
CA LEU A 21 -7.99 -1.14 -11.30
C LEU A 21 -9.45 -1.50 -10.96
N TYR A 22 -9.73 -1.72 -9.67
CA TYR A 22 -11.09 -2.01 -9.21
C TYR A 22 -12.00 -0.79 -9.31
N ALA A 23 -11.51 0.40 -8.93
CA ALA A 23 -12.32 1.61 -8.91
C ALA A 23 -12.75 2.08 -10.32
N ASN A 24 -11.93 1.82 -11.31
CA ASN A 24 -12.18 2.20 -12.70
C ASN A 24 -12.72 1.04 -13.56
N ASP A 25 -13.06 -0.11 -12.95
CA ASP A 25 -13.49 -1.32 -13.66
C ASP A 25 -12.56 -1.68 -14.83
N THR A 26 -11.24 -1.41 -14.65
CA THR A 26 -10.23 -1.69 -15.68
C THR A 26 -10.03 -3.20 -15.79
N PRO A 27 -10.24 -3.82 -16.97
CA PRO A 27 -10.05 -5.26 -17.13
C PRO A 27 -8.58 -5.64 -17.00
N PHE A 28 -8.28 -6.57 -16.10
CA PHE A 28 -6.93 -7.09 -15.90
C PHE A 28 -6.95 -8.55 -15.41
N GLU A 29 -5.81 -9.21 -15.54
CA GLU A 29 -5.57 -10.52 -14.96
C GLU A 29 -4.68 -10.34 -13.72
N PHE A 30 -5.17 -10.80 -12.55
CA PHE A 30 -4.35 -10.84 -11.36
C PHE A 30 -3.50 -12.11 -11.35
N ARG A 31 -2.19 -11.93 -11.25
CA ARG A 31 -1.19 -12.99 -11.16
C ARG A 31 -0.69 -13.06 -9.73
N GLU A 32 -1.29 -13.92 -8.93
CA GLU A 32 -0.87 -14.11 -7.55
C GLU A 32 0.52 -14.73 -7.50
N MET A 33 1.41 -14.07 -6.75
CA MET A 33 2.79 -14.52 -6.53
C MET A 33 2.82 -15.41 -5.30
N ALA A 34 3.19 -16.68 -5.50
CA ALA A 34 3.28 -17.64 -4.41
C ALA A 34 4.51 -17.37 -3.53
N GLY A 35 4.32 -17.41 -2.20
CA GLY A 35 5.40 -17.15 -1.24
C GLY A 35 6.42 -18.30 -1.11
N ASP A 36 6.14 -19.44 -1.71
CA ASP A 36 6.98 -20.66 -1.67
C ASP A 36 8.05 -20.72 -2.76
N ARG A 37 8.06 -19.75 -3.69
CA ARG A 37 9.02 -19.70 -4.80
C ARG A 37 9.63 -18.30 -4.92
N PRO A 38 10.93 -18.20 -5.32
CA PRO A 38 11.57 -16.93 -5.59
C PRO A 38 10.84 -16.13 -6.67
N LEU A 39 10.76 -14.80 -6.52
CA LEU A 39 10.14 -13.91 -7.51
C LEU A 39 10.80 -14.05 -8.90
N SER A 40 12.12 -14.26 -8.94
CA SER A 40 12.87 -14.48 -10.17
C SER A 40 12.40 -15.70 -10.97
N GLU A 41 11.87 -16.73 -10.31
CA GLU A 41 11.32 -17.91 -10.96
C GLU A 41 9.89 -17.67 -11.44
N GLN A 42 9.11 -16.87 -10.68
CA GLN A 42 7.72 -16.57 -11.01
C GLN A 42 7.62 -15.49 -12.09
N PHE A 43 8.65 -14.64 -12.22
CA PHE A 43 8.69 -13.55 -13.16
C PHE A 43 10.08 -13.36 -13.80
N PRO A 44 10.56 -14.36 -14.60
CA PRO A 44 11.93 -14.40 -15.13
C PRO A 44 12.24 -13.18 -16.00
N GLY A 45 13.35 -12.52 -15.71
CA GLY A 45 13.94 -11.45 -16.52
C GLY A 45 13.19 -10.13 -16.55
N LYS A 46 12.09 -10.00 -15.79
CA LYS A 46 11.26 -8.78 -15.76
C LYS A 46 10.88 -8.36 -14.35
N VAL A 47 11.60 -8.83 -13.36
CA VAL A 47 11.34 -8.49 -11.96
C VAL A 47 11.81 -7.07 -11.62
N HIS A 48 11.17 -6.51 -10.63
CA HIS A 48 11.62 -5.29 -9.96
C HIS A 48 13.10 -5.40 -9.56
N PRO A 49 13.95 -4.38 -9.75
CA PRO A 49 15.37 -4.43 -9.40
C PRO A 49 15.66 -4.85 -7.95
N GLY A 50 14.75 -4.51 -7.03
CA GLY A 50 14.80 -4.94 -5.63
C GLY A 50 14.02 -6.23 -5.31
N GLY A 51 13.51 -6.95 -6.30
CA GLY A 51 12.70 -8.16 -6.08
C GLY A 51 11.35 -7.89 -5.40
N HIS A 52 10.77 -6.70 -5.58
CA HIS A 52 9.52 -6.31 -4.94
C HIS A 52 8.30 -6.47 -5.85
N ILE A 53 7.14 -6.57 -5.24
CA ILE A 53 5.81 -6.54 -5.87
C ILE A 53 5.07 -5.28 -5.40
N PRO A 54 4.10 -4.77 -6.20
CA PRO A 54 3.57 -5.31 -7.46
C PRO A 54 4.43 -5.00 -8.68
N VAL A 55 4.15 -5.76 -9.77
CA VAL A 55 4.66 -5.47 -11.12
C VAL A 55 3.46 -5.50 -12.08
N LEU A 56 3.32 -4.45 -12.91
CA LEU A 56 2.30 -4.39 -13.96
C LEU A 56 2.93 -4.73 -15.30
N VAL A 57 2.23 -5.56 -16.10
CA VAL A 57 2.57 -5.86 -17.48
C VAL A 57 1.42 -5.39 -18.37
N ASP A 58 1.74 -4.48 -19.28
CA ASP A 58 0.81 -3.91 -20.25
C ASP A 58 1.41 -4.09 -21.66
N GLY A 59 1.00 -5.16 -22.34
CA GLY A 59 1.63 -5.56 -23.61
C GLY A 59 3.11 -5.85 -23.42
N ASP A 60 3.96 -5.08 -24.10
CA ASP A 60 5.42 -5.18 -24.00
C ASP A 60 6.01 -4.28 -22.90
N THR A 61 5.17 -3.44 -22.27
CA THR A 61 5.59 -2.52 -21.21
C THR A 61 5.54 -3.22 -19.86
N VAL A 62 6.62 -3.13 -19.10
CA VAL A 62 6.70 -3.60 -17.70
C VAL A 62 6.87 -2.39 -16.80
N VAL A 63 5.95 -2.21 -15.86
CA VAL A 63 5.97 -1.11 -14.91
C VAL A 63 6.23 -1.67 -13.51
N VAL A 64 7.24 -1.15 -12.86
CA VAL A 64 7.59 -1.42 -11.46
C VAL A 64 7.31 -0.18 -10.61
N GLU A 65 7.34 -0.31 -9.29
CA GLU A 65 6.96 0.71 -8.32
C GLU A 65 5.44 1.00 -8.33
N ALA A 66 4.81 0.80 -7.19
CA ALA A 66 3.35 0.90 -7.07
C ALA A 66 2.81 2.28 -7.49
N THR A 67 3.52 3.38 -7.16
CA THR A 67 3.16 4.73 -7.62
C THR A 67 3.22 4.85 -9.13
N SER A 68 4.29 4.31 -9.77
CA SER A 68 4.43 4.35 -11.22
C SER A 68 3.34 3.53 -11.93
N ILE A 69 2.86 2.46 -11.28
CA ILE A 69 1.70 1.69 -11.77
C ILE A 69 0.45 2.57 -11.76
N VAL A 70 0.17 3.29 -10.68
CA VAL A 70 -0.98 4.22 -10.62
C VAL A 70 -0.86 5.32 -11.68
N GLU A 71 0.33 5.89 -11.87
CA GLU A 71 0.58 6.91 -12.90
C GLU A 71 0.42 6.34 -14.31
N HIS A 72 0.91 5.12 -14.57
CA HIS A 72 0.71 4.43 -15.85
C HIS A 72 -0.79 4.21 -16.15
N LEU A 73 -1.54 3.74 -15.15
CA LEU A 73 -3.00 3.56 -15.29
C LEU A 73 -3.72 4.88 -15.55
N ALA A 74 -3.32 5.96 -14.89
CA ALA A 74 -3.89 7.29 -15.13
C ALA A 74 -3.69 7.76 -16.56
N LEU A 75 -2.55 7.43 -17.19
CA LEU A 75 -2.20 7.88 -18.55
C LEU A 75 -2.76 6.98 -19.65
N HIS A 76 -2.73 5.66 -19.44
CA HIS A 76 -2.99 4.69 -20.50
C HIS A 76 -4.33 3.94 -20.35
N HIS A 77 -4.89 3.93 -19.13
CA HIS A 77 -6.15 3.27 -18.80
C HIS A 77 -7.06 4.20 -17.97
N PRO A 78 -7.34 5.43 -18.44
CA PRO A 78 -8.15 6.39 -17.70
C PRO A 78 -9.57 5.83 -17.49
N GLY A 79 -10.06 5.95 -16.24
CA GLY A 79 -11.42 5.59 -15.87
C GLY A 79 -12.33 6.81 -15.75
N ALA A 80 -13.51 6.61 -15.14
CA ALA A 80 -14.52 7.66 -14.96
C ALA A 80 -14.03 8.79 -14.02
N ALA A 81 -13.18 8.47 -13.04
CA ALA A 81 -12.59 9.44 -12.13
C ALA A 81 -11.09 9.55 -12.39
N PRO A 82 -10.53 10.79 -12.41
CA PRO A 82 -9.11 10.96 -12.64
C PRO A 82 -8.30 10.50 -11.41
N LEU A 83 -7.33 9.60 -11.62
CA LEU A 83 -6.43 9.15 -10.55
C LEU A 83 -5.45 10.25 -10.11
N ILE A 84 -5.12 11.16 -11.02
CA ILE A 84 -4.24 12.30 -10.77
C ILE A 84 -4.98 13.56 -11.21
N PRO A 85 -5.02 14.63 -10.39
CA PRO A 85 -5.62 15.89 -10.78
C PRO A 85 -5.03 16.47 -12.08
N ALA A 86 -5.87 17.09 -12.90
CA ALA A 86 -5.42 17.74 -14.13
C ALA A 86 -4.67 19.06 -13.86
N ASP A 87 -5.02 19.76 -12.78
CA ASP A 87 -4.31 20.97 -12.36
C ASP A 87 -2.90 20.61 -11.86
N PRO A 88 -1.82 21.22 -12.38
CA PRO A 88 -0.46 20.90 -12.02
C PRO A 88 -0.13 21.12 -10.54
N ALA A 89 -0.73 22.12 -9.89
CA ALA A 89 -0.47 22.40 -8.48
C ALA A 89 -1.16 21.35 -7.58
N GLU A 90 -2.40 21.00 -7.89
CA GLU A 90 -3.10 19.90 -7.22
C GLU A 90 -2.41 18.55 -7.47
N ALA A 91 -1.94 18.29 -8.68
CA ALA A 91 -1.18 17.07 -9.00
C ALA A 91 0.13 17.00 -8.21
N ALA A 92 0.81 18.12 -7.99
CA ALA A 92 2.01 18.18 -7.15
C ALA A 92 1.69 17.85 -5.69
N VAL A 93 0.59 18.36 -5.15
CA VAL A 93 0.11 18.04 -3.79
C VAL A 93 -0.26 16.56 -3.69
N ALA A 94 -0.95 16.00 -4.69
CA ALA A 94 -1.30 14.58 -4.72
C ALA A 94 -0.03 13.69 -4.69
N ARG A 95 0.99 14.01 -5.49
CA ARG A 95 2.27 13.29 -5.48
C ARG A 95 3.06 13.47 -4.17
N MET A 96 2.99 14.66 -3.57
CA MET A 96 3.57 14.88 -2.24
C MET A 96 2.91 13.98 -1.21
N MET A 97 1.58 13.94 -1.18
CA MET A 97 0.84 13.12 -0.21
C MET A 97 1.03 11.61 -0.44
N ASP A 98 1.11 11.17 -1.68
CA ASP A 98 1.52 9.81 -2.03
C ASP A 98 2.86 9.44 -1.38
N ARG A 99 3.89 10.33 -1.47
CA ARG A 99 5.18 10.12 -0.80
C ARG A 99 5.08 10.16 0.72
N VAL A 100 4.21 11.00 1.27
CA VAL A 100 3.98 11.06 2.71
C VAL A 100 3.45 9.72 3.23
N PHE A 101 2.40 9.18 2.60
CA PHE A 101 1.85 7.89 2.99
C PHE A 101 2.84 6.74 2.78
N ASP A 102 3.54 6.69 1.64
CA ASP A 102 4.51 5.64 1.36
C ASP A 102 5.72 5.68 2.31
N ASN A 103 6.32 6.85 2.51
CA ASN A 103 7.59 6.94 3.22
C ASN A 103 7.43 7.03 4.74
N TYR A 104 6.41 7.76 5.22
CA TYR A 104 6.28 8.05 6.66
C TYR A 104 5.24 7.17 7.36
N VAL A 105 4.25 6.65 6.66
CA VAL A 105 3.29 5.69 7.22
C VAL A 105 3.70 4.27 6.85
N MET A 106 3.63 3.91 5.57
CA MET A 106 3.93 2.57 5.08
C MET A 106 5.38 2.16 5.40
N GLY A 107 6.35 3.02 5.10
CA GLY A 107 7.77 2.74 5.33
C GLY A 107 8.09 2.47 6.80
N ASN A 108 7.47 3.18 7.74
CA ASN A 108 7.67 2.91 9.16
C ASN A 108 6.96 1.64 9.62
N MET A 109 5.76 1.35 9.09
CA MET A 109 5.07 0.08 9.30
C MET A 109 5.94 -1.09 8.82
N GLN A 110 6.48 -1.01 7.60
CA GLN A 110 7.34 -2.04 7.01
C GLN A 110 8.62 -2.27 7.84
N ARG A 111 9.22 -1.23 8.43
CA ARG A 111 10.36 -1.37 9.34
C ARG A 111 10.02 -2.19 10.57
N VAL A 112 8.86 -1.93 11.18
CA VAL A 112 8.39 -2.69 12.34
C VAL A 112 8.15 -4.15 11.97
N VAL A 113 7.50 -4.41 10.82
CA VAL A 113 7.31 -5.78 10.31
C VAL A 113 8.68 -6.45 10.06
N ALA A 114 9.59 -5.77 9.39
CA ALA A 114 10.93 -6.31 9.08
C ALA A 114 11.77 -6.62 10.33
N ALA A 115 11.53 -5.94 11.45
CA ALA A 115 12.22 -6.21 12.72
C ALA A 115 11.95 -7.61 13.30
N HIS A 116 10.91 -8.29 12.79
CA HIS A 116 10.57 -9.67 13.19
C HIS A 116 11.28 -10.74 12.36
N PHE A 117 11.88 -10.39 11.22
CA PHE A 117 12.54 -11.36 10.34
C PHE A 117 14.04 -11.45 10.63
N ILE A 118 14.63 -12.64 10.41
CA ILE A 118 16.08 -12.89 10.57
C ILE A 118 16.88 -11.95 9.65
N SER A 119 16.36 -11.68 8.45
CA SER A 119 16.96 -10.74 7.52
C SER A 119 15.88 -9.85 6.90
N ARG A 120 16.13 -8.54 6.86
CA ARG A 120 15.24 -7.60 6.13
C ARG A 120 15.18 -7.90 4.64
N ASP A 121 16.32 -8.33 4.08
CA ASP A 121 16.45 -8.55 2.63
C ASP A 121 16.06 -9.98 2.23
N LYS A 122 15.91 -10.86 3.22
CA LYS A 122 15.56 -12.28 3.02
C LYS A 122 14.55 -12.75 4.06
N PRO A 123 13.33 -12.21 4.05
CA PRO A 123 12.30 -12.58 5.03
C PRO A 123 11.90 -14.06 4.95
N GLU A 124 12.14 -14.73 3.81
CA GLU A 124 11.93 -16.16 3.62
C GLU A 124 12.79 -17.03 4.53
N LEU A 125 13.86 -16.47 5.13
CA LEU A 125 14.68 -17.18 6.13
C LEU A 125 13.97 -17.36 7.49
N GLY A 126 12.78 -16.78 7.64
CA GLY A 126 11.93 -16.97 8.81
C GLY A 126 11.95 -15.82 9.80
N LEU A 127 11.15 -15.97 10.87
CA LEU A 127 11.06 -15.00 11.96
C LEU A 127 12.26 -15.11 12.90
N ARG A 128 12.62 -14.00 13.53
CA ARG A 128 13.61 -13.99 14.62
C ARG A 128 13.00 -14.62 15.87
N ASP A 129 13.84 -15.35 16.64
CA ASP A 129 13.48 -15.80 17.99
C ASP A 129 13.22 -14.61 18.91
N THR A 130 14.01 -13.54 18.73
CA THR A 130 13.85 -12.28 19.45
C THR A 130 13.79 -11.13 18.43
N PRO A 131 12.64 -10.47 18.28
CA PRO A 131 12.50 -9.30 17.43
C PRO A 131 13.44 -8.14 17.84
N ASP A 132 13.75 -7.24 16.91
CA ASP A 132 14.51 -6.03 17.21
C ASP A 132 13.59 -4.99 17.87
N GLU A 133 13.53 -5.04 19.21
CA GLU A 133 12.67 -4.17 20.02
C GLU A 133 13.00 -2.67 19.87
N ALA A 134 14.27 -2.34 19.62
CA ALA A 134 14.68 -0.95 19.42
C ALA A 134 14.14 -0.40 18.11
N GLU A 135 14.21 -1.19 17.02
CA GLU A 135 13.63 -0.78 15.73
C GLU A 135 12.10 -0.75 15.76
N ILE A 136 11.46 -1.67 16.49
CA ILE A 136 10.01 -1.67 16.73
C ILE A 136 9.59 -0.38 17.44
N ALA A 137 10.23 -0.04 18.57
CA ALA A 137 9.92 1.16 19.33
C ALA A 137 10.12 2.44 18.49
N ALA A 138 11.22 2.49 17.74
CA ALA A 138 11.53 3.61 16.85
C ALA A 138 10.49 3.75 15.71
N GLY A 139 10.10 2.65 15.08
CA GLY A 139 9.10 2.64 14.02
C GLY A 139 7.74 3.11 14.51
N ARG A 140 7.28 2.62 15.66
CA ARG A 140 6.03 3.07 16.31
C ARG A 140 6.06 4.57 16.67
N ALA A 141 7.19 5.07 17.20
CA ALA A 141 7.33 6.49 17.50
C ALA A 141 7.22 7.37 16.25
N ARG A 142 7.83 6.94 15.13
CA ARG A 142 7.72 7.63 13.83
C ARG A 142 6.30 7.57 13.25
N LEU A 143 5.58 6.46 13.43
CA LEU A 143 4.17 6.37 13.04
C LEU A 143 3.31 7.40 13.80
N ARG A 144 3.44 7.51 15.12
CA ARG A 144 2.74 8.54 15.91
C ARG A 144 3.08 9.95 15.45
N GLN A 145 4.31 10.22 15.07
CA GLN A 145 4.71 11.52 14.51
C GLN A 145 4.03 11.79 13.16
N ALA A 146 4.01 10.78 12.26
CA ALA A 146 3.34 10.88 10.97
C ALA A 146 1.83 11.11 11.14
N TYR A 147 1.18 10.41 12.06
CA TYR A 147 -0.25 10.57 12.33
C TYR A 147 -0.60 11.99 12.79
N ARG A 148 0.19 12.58 13.71
CA ARG A 148 -0.05 13.97 14.16
C ARG A 148 0.17 14.97 13.04
N TRP A 149 1.16 14.76 12.18
CA TRP A 149 1.37 15.61 11.01
C TRP A 149 0.19 15.52 10.04
N LEU A 150 -0.29 14.30 9.75
CA LEU A 150 -1.47 14.07 8.90
C LEU A 150 -2.72 14.69 9.50
N GLU A 151 -2.96 14.55 10.81
CA GLU A 151 -4.08 15.17 11.51
C GLU A 151 -4.07 16.70 11.34
N GLN A 152 -2.90 17.32 11.48
CA GLN A 152 -2.75 18.75 11.25
C GLN A 152 -2.98 19.13 9.79
N TRP A 153 -2.44 18.38 8.84
CA TRP A 153 -2.64 18.62 7.41
C TRP A 153 -4.12 18.54 7.03
N LEU A 154 -4.83 17.53 7.53
CA LEU A 154 -6.26 17.32 7.33
C LEU A 154 -7.14 18.44 7.94
N SER A 155 -6.62 19.28 8.82
CA SER A 155 -7.38 20.41 9.36
C SER A 155 -7.67 21.50 8.31
N GLY A 156 -6.88 21.57 7.25
CA GLY A 156 -7.03 22.54 6.15
C GLY A 156 -7.20 21.92 4.76
N HIS A 157 -7.19 20.57 4.67
CA HIS A 157 -7.23 19.88 3.39
C HIS A 157 -8.14 18.66 3.48
N ALA A 158 -8.71 18.26 2.35
CA ALA A 158 -9.47 17.02 2.20
C ALA A 158 -8.92 16.23 1.02
N LEU A 159 -9.10 14.91 1.06
CA LEU A 159 -8.84 14.08 -0.11
C LEU A 159 -10.01 14.22 -1.10
N PRO A 160 -9.77 13.97 -2.41
CA PRO A 160 -10.85 13.86 -3.38
C PRO A 160 -11.89 12.81 -2.94
N PRO A 161 -13.17 13.02 -3.22
CA PRO A 161 -14.24 12.07 -2.84
C PRO A 161 -14.26 10.79 -3.68
N HIS A 162 -13.36 10.68 -4.64
CA HIS A 162 -13.18 9.51 -5.51
C HIS A 162 -11.80 8.90 -5.31
N VAL A 163 -11.61 7.68 -5.79
CA VAL A 163 -10.30 7.02 -5.77
C VAL A 163 -9.29 7.82 -6.59
N SER A 164 -8.19 8.17 -5.97
CA SER A 164 -7.10 8.95 -6.55
C SER A 164 -5.75 8.34 -6.16
N LEU A 165 -4.65 8.87 -6.68
CA LEU A 165 -3.28 8.50 -6.29
C LEU A 165 -3.10 8.51 -4.77
N VAL A 166 -3.67 9.55 -4.10
CA VAL A 166 -3.57 9.67 -2.64
C VAL A 166 -4.37 8.58 -1.94
N THR A 167 -5.58 8.27 -2.42
CA THR A 167 -6.41 7.17 -1.92
C THR A 167 -5.68 5.83 -2.00
N CYS A 168 -5.04 5.57 -3.16
CA CYS A 168 -4.29 4.33 -3.40
C CYS A 168 -3.11 4.15 -2.44
N ALA A 169 -2.48 5.23 -2.00
CA ALA A 169 -1.41 5.20 -1.01
C ALA A 169 -1.94 5.19 0.44
N ALA A 170 -2.95 6.01 0.75
CA ALA A 170 -3.47 6.20 2.09
C ALA A 170 -4.18 4.95 2.63
N ALA A 171 -5.05 4.33 1.83
CA ALA A 171 -5.86 3.20 2.29
C ALA A 171 -5.02 2.02 2.80
N PRO A 172 -4.12 1.41 2.01
CA PRO A 172 -3.31 0.30 2.50
C PRO A 172 -2.34 0.71 3.61
N SER A 173 -1.78 1.93 3.56
CA SER A 173 -0.84 2.37 4.57
C SER A 173 -1.50 2.55 5.94
N LEU A 174 -2.68 3.18 6.01
CA LEU A 174 -3.43 3.36 7.25
C LEU A 174 -4.02 2.03 7.77
N PHE A 175 -4.44 1.15 6.85
CA PHE A 175 -4.94 -0.17 7.24
C PHE A 175 -3.90 -0.96 8.02
N TYR A 176 -2.71 -1.18 7.44
CA TYR A 176 -1.68 -1.99 8.06
C TYR A 176 -0.93 -1.28 9.19
N ALA A 177 -0.75 0.05 9.09
CA ALA A 177 -0.07 0.80 10.14
C ALA A 177 -0.87 0.84 11.44
N ASP A 178 -2.21 0.90 11.38
CA ASP A 178 -3.08 0.84 12.56
C ASP A 178 -2.99 -0.52 13.29
N TRP A 179 -2.61 -1.59 12.61
CA TRP A 179 -2.34 -2.88 13.24
C TRP A 179 -1.05 -2.87 14.07
N ILE A 180 -0.07 -2.06 13.69
CA ILE A 180 1.23 -1.92 14.37
C ILE A 180 1.15 -0.89 15.50
N GLU A 181 0.60 0.27 15.18
CA GLU A 181 0.43 1.39 16.10
C GLU A 181 -0.92 2.04 15.83
N ARG A 182 -1.82 1.89 16.78
CA ARG A 182 -3.17 2.43 16.64
C ARG A 182 -3.15 3.94 16.46
N ILE A 183 -3.99 4.44 15.57
CA ILE A 183 -4.19 5.89 15.41
C ILE A 183 -4.62 6.47 16.75
N PRO A 184 -3.91 7.46 17.31
CA PRO A 184 -4.22 8.03 18.61
C PRO A 184 -5.58 8.75 18.64
N GLU A 185 -6.20 8.82 19.82
CA GLU A 185 -7.49 9.49 20.01
C GLU A 185 -7.42 11.01 19.73
N ASP A 186 -6.24 11.61 19.84
CA ASP A 186 -5.96 13.00 19.48
C ASP A 186 -5.80 13.24 17.95
N CYS A 187 -6.05 12.20 17.13
CA CYS A 187 -6.04 12.26 15.68
C CYS A 187 -7.42 11.85 15.07
N PRO A 188 -8.53 12.54 15.42
CA PRO A 188 -9.88 12.14 15.01
C PRO A 188 -10.13 12.27 13.50
N ARG A 189 -9.53 13.28 12.81
CA ARG A 189 -9.68 13.45 11.36
C ARG A 189 -9.01 12.31 10.59
N LEU A 190 -7.84 11.88 11.07
CA LEU A 190 -7.13 10.76 10.48
C LEU A 190 -7.89 9.44 10.69
N SER A 191 -8.49 9.26 11.87
CA SER A 191 -9.34 8.10 12.16
C SER A 191 -10.59 8.08 11.27
N SER A 192 -11.24 9.23 11.06
CA SER A 192 -12.38 9.37 10.15
C SER A 192 -11.98 9.07 8.71
N LEU A 193 -10.85 9.64 8.24
CA LEU A 193 -10.33 9.37 6.91
C LEU A 193 -10.09 7.87 6.71
N ARG A 194 -9.45 7.20 7.67
CA ARG A 194 -9.23 5.75 7.59
C ARG A 194 -10.55 4.99 7.45
N ALA A 195 -11.54 5.31 8.26
CA ALA A 195 -12.85 4.67 8.19
C ALA A 195 -13.51 4.89 6.82
N GLU A 196 -13.53 6.13 6.32
CA GLU A 196 -14.07 6.47 5.00
C GLU A 196 -13.36 5.72 3.86
N LEU A 197 -12.03 5.59 3.94
CA LEU A 197 -11.24 4.86 2.94
C LEU A 197 -11.60 3.37 2.91
N LEU A 198 -11.84 2.73 4.06
CA LEU A 198 -12.20 1.32 4.15
C LEU A 198 -13.62 1.04 3.62
N GLU A 199 -14.50 2.04 3.62
CA GLU A 199 -15.86 1.97 3.06
C GLU A 199 -15.87 2.01 1.51
N LEU A 200 -14.78 2.45 0.87
CA LEU A 200 -14.70 2.48 -0.59
C LEU A 200 -14.75 1.06 -1.16
N PRO A 201 -15.64 0.75 -2.12
CA PRO A 201 -15.80 -0.61 -2.65
C PRO A 201 -14.50 -1.25 -3.14
N ALA A 202 -13.63 -0.46 -3.81
CA ALA A 202 -12.34 -0.94 -4.28
C ALA A 202 -11.38 -1.31 -3.15
N VAL A 203 -11.41 -0.57 -2.03
CA VAL A 203 -10.60 -0.83 -0.83
C VAL A 203 -11.17 -2.00 -0.05
N SER A 204 -12.48 -2.00 0.19
CA SER A 204 -13.17 -3.11 0.88
C SER A 204 -12.91 -4.45 0.19
N ARG A 205 -12.90 -4.48 -1.15
CA ARG A 205 -12.53 -5.68 -1.90
C ARG A 205 -11.09 -6.13 -1.60
N CYS A 206 -10.13 -5.21 -1.55
CA CYS A 206 -8.75 -5.55 -1.17
C CYS A 206 -8.66 -6.11 0.26
N VAL A 207 -9.46 -5.58 1.20
CA VAL A 207 -9.55 -6.09 2.58
C VAL A 207 -10.04 -7.53 2.57
N GLU A 208 -11.13 -7.83 1.84
CA GLU A 208 -11.69 -9.19 1.76
C GLU A 208 -10.71 -10.17 1.10
N ASP A 209 -10.07 -9.78 -0.01
CA ASP A 209 -9.07 -10.60 -0.71
C ASP A 209 -7.85 -10.91 0.19
N ALA A 210 -7.49 -10.00 1.10
CA ALA A 210 -6.39 -10.18 2.04
C ALA A 210 -6.75 -11.02 3.29
N ARG A 211 -8.03 -11.16 3.62
CA ARG A 211 -8.51 -11.78 4.86
C ARG A 211 -7.97 -13.21 5.12
N PRO A 212 -7.89 -14.11 4.13
CA PRO A 212 -7.33 -15.45 4.32
C PRO A 212 -5.85 -15.47 4.75
N TYR A 213 -5.13 -14.37 4.48
CA TYR A 213 -3.68 -14.27 4.70
C TYR A 213 -3.32 -13.59 6.03
N ARG A 214 -4.29 -13.12 6.83
CA ARG A 214 -4.07 -12.47 8.14
C ARG A 214 -3.19 -13.27 9.08
N LYS A 215 -3.28 -14.61 9.03
CA LYS A 215 -2.46 -15.53 9.83
C LYS A 215 -0.95 -15.40 9.60
N TYR A 216 -0.53 -14.79 8.48
CA TYR A 216 0.88 -14.57 8.16
C TYR A 216 1.42 -13.24 8.69
N PHE A 217 0.59 -12.42 9.33
CA PHE A 217 1.06 -11.18 9.92
C PHE A 217 1.92 -11.50 11.16
N PRO A 218 3.19 -11.01 11.24
CA PRO A 218 4.15 -11.46 12.24
C PRO A 218 3.71 -11.26 13.70
N TYR A 219 2.87 -10.26 13.95
CA TYR A 219 2.32 -9.98 15.28
C TYR A 219 1.03 -10.75 15.62
N GLY A 220 0.50 -11.52 14.66
CA GLY A 220 -0.90 -11.86 14.65
C GLY A 220 -1.75 -10.64 14.29
N ALA A 221 -2.54 -10.75 13.21
CA ALA A 221 -3.45 -9.67 12.83
C ALA A 221 -4.49 -9.44 13.93
N PRO A 222 -4.81 -8.18 14.26
CA PRO A 222 -5.88 -7.91 15.21
C PRO A 222 -7.23 -8.36 14.64
N ASP A 223 -8.19 -8.64 15.54
CA ASP A 223 -9.57 -9.00 15.17
C ASP A 223 -10.39 -7.74 14.83
N ARG A 224 -9.87 -6.93 13.91
CA ARG A 224 -10.49 -5.73 13.33
C ARG A 224 -9.91 -5.40 11.97
N ASP A 225 -10.65 -4.65 11.20
CA ASP A 225 -10.18 -4.02 9.95
C ASP A 225 -9.62 -2.64 10.21
#